data_2cbf364bf08f66e07ec1acd831772ab0
#
_entry.id   2cbf364bf08f66e07ec1acd831772ab0
#
_cell.length_a   1.000
_cell.length_b   1.000
_cell.length_c   1.000
_cell.angle_alpha   90.00
_cell.angle_beta   90.00
_cell.angle_gamma   90.00
#
_symmetry.space_group_name_H-M   'P 1'
#
loop_
_entity.id
_entity.type
_entity.pdbx_description
1 polymer ?
#
loop_
_entity_poly.entity_id
_entity_poly.type
_entity_poly.pdbx_seq_one_letter_code
_entity_poly.pdbx_strand_id
1 'polypeptide(L)'
;MAEVTSQSIAPWEQEGADPPFAKEKVKLAARRIFERIVAGEYSFGSRLMAERNFADEFGVTRSTIRQALEFLETYGVVVRRANSGTYVVYKSPAPQSPPPTPTPLDYLDIKSIVESASPFEMGVVCSLLEPEIVRLGALYMSVRDLNELRKILEDIETIVADAAKFAHLEKQFLMKIAEGTHNRLLITMYRIVGEVRCQPHWLATRIQSLSPQRISDSRQRLISLFEALENRDIEGAMEFMNLIIASNQQDLLYQP
;
A
#
# COMPACT_ATOMS: atom_id res chain seq x y z
N MET A 1 -39.35 7.72 -2.96
CA MET A 1 -40.08 6.43 -3.01
C MET A 1 -39.28 5.48 -3.90
N ALA A 2 -39.16 4.25 -3.47
CA ALA A 2 -38.43 3.10 -4.00
C ALA A 2 -36.95 3.05 -3.57
N GLU A 3 -36.76 2.39 -2.41
CA GLU A 3 -35.53 1.73 -1.99
C GLU A 3 -35.18 0.62 -3.00
N VAL A 4 -34.14 0.83 -3.81
CA VAL A 4 -33.51 -0.27 -4.54
C VAL A 4 -32.50 -0.88 -3.59
N THR A 5 -32.97 -1.86 -2.80
CA THR A 5 -32.11 -2.77 -2.03
C THR A 5 -31.23 -3.52 -3.02
N SER A 6 -29.95 -3.20 -3.07
CA SER A 6 -28.96 -3.96 -3.83
C SER A 6 -28.84 -5.34 -3.21
N GLN A 7 -29.64 -6.30 -3.69
CA GLN A 7 -29.60 -7.69 -3.26
C GLN A 7 -28.30 -8.30 -3.78
N SER A 8 -27.41 -8.68 -2.88
CA SER A 8 -26.24 -9.51 -3.22
C SER A 8 -26.75 -10.82 -3.83
N ILE A 9 -26.45 -11.08 -5.11
CA ILE A 9 -26.84 -12.30 -5.80
C ILE A 9 -26.15 -13.48 -5.11
N ALA A 10 -26.95 -14.45 -4.66
CA ALA A 10 -26.41 -15.62 -3.98
C ALA A 10 -25.54 -16.46 -4.94
N PRO A 11 -24.47 -17.12 -4.46
CA PRO A 11 -23.55 -17.88 -5.34
C PRO A 11 -24.21 -18.93 -6.21
N TRP A 12 -25.35 -19.47 -5.81
CA TRP A 12 -26.14 -20.44 -6.58
C TRP A 12 -27.15 -19.81 -7.55
N GLU A 13 -27.25 -18.51 -7.59
CA GLU A 13 -28.10 -17.74 -8.54
C GLU A 13 -27.27 -17.14 -9.68
N GLN A 14 -25.95 -17.34 -9.68
CA GLN A 14 -25.08 -16.88 -10.76
C GLN A 14 -25.19 -17.79 -11.98
N GLU A 15 -25.15 -17.21 -13.19
CA GLU A 15 -25.20 -17.99 -14.45
C GLU A 15 -24.06 -19.03 -14.47
N GLY A 16 -24.43 -20.31 -14.66
CA GLY A 16 -23.48 -21.43 -14.69
C GLY A 16 -23.37 -22.24 -13.39
N ALA A 17 -24.05 -21.87 -12.32
CA ALA A 17 -24.17 -22.72 -11.15
C ALA A 17 -25.23 -23.79 -11.39
N ASP A 18 -24.81 -25.08 -11.37
CA ASP A 18 -25.74 -26.23 -11.44
C ASP A 18 -26.17 -26.58 -10.00
N PRO A 19 -27.36 -26.15 -9.53
CA PRO A 19 -27.74 -26.29 -8.13
C PRO A 19 -28.01 -27.77 -7.82
N PRO A 20 -27.41 -28.35 -6.79
CA PRO A 20 -27.79 -29.68 -6.34
C PRO A 20 -29.29 -29.71 -6.02
N PHE A 21 -29.94 -30.83 -6.28
CA PHE A 21 -31.38 -31.02 -6.14
C PHE A 21 -31.81 -30.83 -4.68
N ALA A 22 -32.09 -29.59 -4.29
CA ALA A 22 -32.51 -29.25 -2.93
C ALA A 22 -33.99 -28.85 -2.91
N LYS A 23 -34.72 -29.37 -1.92
CA LYS A 23 -36.14 -29.02 -1.72
C LYS A 23 -36.27 -27.51 -1.44
N GLU A 24 -37.36 -26.89 -1.90
CA GLU A 24 -37.63 -25.46 -1.75
C GLU A 24 -37.43 -24.93 -0.31
N LYS A 25 -37.89 -25.70 0.72
CA LYS A 25 -37.69 -25.34 2.13
C LYS A 25 -36.21 -25.28 2.55
N VAL A 26 -35.34 -26.09 1.93
CA VAL A 26 -33.91 -26.11 2.17
C VAL A 26 -33.25 -24.88 1.54
N LYS A 27 -33.60 -24.55 0.29
CA LYS A 27 -33.13 -23.36 -0.40
C LYS A 27 -33.53 -22.07 0.33
N LEU A 28 -34.77 -22.00 0.81
CA LEU A 28 -35.26 -20.87 1.57
C LEU A 28 -34.49 -20.69 2.88
N ALA A 29 -34.22 -21.77 3.63
CA ALA A 29 -33.43 -21.73 4.84
C ALA A 29 -31.97 -21.33 4.55
N ALA A 30 -31.35 -21.87 3.48
CA ALA A 30 -30.02 -21.49 3.06
C ALA A 30 -29.94 -20.00 2.68
N ARG A 31 -30.92 -19.49 1.94
CA ARG A 31 -31.01 -18.08 1.57
C ARG A 31 -31.09 -17.16 2.80
N ARG A 32 -31.94 -17.47 3.78
CA ARG A 32 -32.04 -16.70 5.01
C ARG A 32 -30.72 -16.65 5.80
N ILE A 33 -29.99 -17.78 5.89
CA ILE A 33 -28.69 -17.83 6.53
C ILE A 33 -27.69 -16.97 5.76
N PHE A 34 -27.68 -17.07 4.43
CA PHE A 34 -26.79 -16.29 3.55
C PHE A 34 -27.05 -14.78 3.68
N GLU A 35 -28.34 -14.36 3.68
CA GLU A 35 -28.72 -12.95 3.85
C GLU A 35 -28.18 -12.38 5.17
N ARG A 36 -28.20 -13.13 6.27
CA ARG A 36 -27.62 -12.72 7.57
C ARG A 36 -26.10 -12.62 7.53
N ILE A 37 -25.44 -13.49 6.78
CA ILE A 37 -23.98 -13.41 6.56
C ILE A 37 -23.65 -12.15 5.76
N VAL A 38 -24.39 -11.87 4.68
CA VAL A 38 -24.22 -10.67 3.86
C VAL A 38 -24.55 -9.39 4.66
N ALA A 39 -25.57 -9.44 5.50
CA ALA A 39 -25.93 -8.32 6.40
C ALA A 39 -24.90 -8.06 7.50
N GLY A 40 -23.87 -8.92 7.64
CA GLY A 40 -22.78 -8.74 8.60
C GLY A 40 -23.08 -9.28 10.01
N GLU A 41 -24.21 -9.98 10.23
CA GLU A 41 -24.48 -10.63 11.52
C GLU A 41 -23.43 -11.70 11.86
N TYR A 42 -22.85 -12.31 10.82
CA TYR A 42 -21.78 -13.30 10.93
C TYR A 42 -20.60 -12.88 10.08
N SER A 43 -19.51 -12.49 10.72
CA SER A 43 -18.26 -12.10 10.05
C SER A 43 -17.51 -13.31 9.47
N PHE A 44 -16.62 -13.08 8.51
CA PHE A 44 -15.69 -14.10 8.03
C PHE A 44 -14.92 -14.74 9.20
N GLY A 45 -14.89 -16.07 9.24
CA GLY A 45 -14.25 -16.84 10.31
C GLY A 45 -15.08 -16.98 11.59
N SER A 46 -16.23 -16.29 11.72
CA SER A 46 -17.10 -16.44 12.89
C SER A 46 -17.88 -17.76 12.85
N ARG A 47 -18.24 -18.24 14.04
CA ARG A 47 -19.04 -19.45 14.19
C ARG A 47 -20.52 -19.10 14.07
N LEU A 48 -21.25 -19.85 13.25
CA LEU A 48 -22.71 -19.79 13.17
C LEU A 48 -23.35 -20.33 14.47
N MET A 49 -24.57 -19.89 14.75
CA MET A 49 -25.36 -20.47 15.83
C MET A 49 -25.66 -21.95 15.59
N ALA A 50 -26.01 -22.67 16.64
CA ALA A 50 -26.29 -24.09 16.59
C ALA A 50 -27.51 -24.41 15.67
N GLU A 51 -27.48 -25.55 14.97
CA GLU A 51 -28.58 -26.01 14.11
C GLU A 51 -29.95 -25.97 14.78
N ARG A 52 -29.99 -26.25 16.11
CA ARG A 52 -31.21 -26.19 16.91
C ARG A 52 -31.81 -24.78 16.94
N ASN A 53 -30.96 -23.78 17.18
CA ASN A 53 -31.42 -22.41 17.30
C ASN A 53 -31.94 -21.87 15.96
N PHE A 54 -31.27 -22.19 14.84
CA PHE A 54 -31.80 -21.88 13.50
C PHE A 54 -33.13 -22.59 13.22
N ALA A 55 -33.27 -23.85 13.64
CA ALA A 55 -34.50 -24.61 13.45
C ALA A 55 -35.67 -23.98 14.20
N ASP A 56 -35.43 -23.61 15.48
CA ASP A 56 -36.42 -22.98 16.33
C ASP A 56 -36.81 -21.59 15.79
N GLU A 57 -35.84 -20.79 15.36
CA GLU A 57 -36.07 -19.43 14.85
C GLU A 57 -36.75 -19.42 13.46
N PHE A 58 -36.39 -20.32 12.57
CA PHE A 58 -36.95 -20.37 11.20
C PHE A 58 -38.26 -21.18 11.13
N GLY A 59 -38.66 -21.85 12.22
CA GLY A 59 -39.84 -22.69 12.25
C GLY A 59 -39.70 -23.92 11.35
N VAL A 60 -38.50 -24.48 11.22
CA VAL A 60 -38.21 -25.67 10.36
C VAL A 60 -37.57 -26.79 11.20
N THR A 61 -37.46 -27.98 10.59
CA THR A 61 -36.80 -29.09 11.27
C THR A 61 -35.26 -28.92 11.29
N ARG A 62 -34.58 -29.50 12.29
CA ARG A 62 -33.11 -29.56 12.32
C ARG A 62 -32.51 -30.22 11.08
N SER A 63 -33.22 -31.24 10.52
CA SER A 63 -32.80 -31.87 9.28
C SER A 63 -32.79 -30.88 8.10
N THR A 64 -33.78 -29.98 8.04
CA THR A 64 -33.84 -28.94 7.01
C THR A 64 -32.66 -27.94 7.16
N ILE A 65 -32.34 -27.53 8.37
CA ILE A 65 -31.19 -26.65 8.62
C ILE A 65 -29.88 -27.34 8.28
N ARG A 66 -29.71 -28.63 8.64
CA ARG A 66 -28.51 -29.39 8.29
C ARG A 66 -28.32 -29.48 6.77
N GLN A 67 -29.37 -29.77 6.02
CA GLN A 67 -29.33 -29.77 4.56
C GLN A 67 -29.06 -28.37 3.99
N ALA A 68 -29.58 -27.32 4.61
CA ALA A 68 -29.28 -25.93 4.20
C ALA A 68 -27.81 -25.55 4.43
N LEU A 69 -27.21 -25.99 5.55
CA LEU A 69 -25.80 -25.80 5.81
C LEU A 69 -24.90 -26.63 4.88
N GLU A 70 -25.32 -27.84 4.52
CA GLU A 70 -24.67 -28.68 3.50
C GLU A 70 -24.70 -28.00 2.12
N PHE A 71 -25.83 -27.42 1.78
CA PHE A 71 -26.00 -26.65 0.55
C PHE A 71 -25.06 -25.43 0.54
N LEU A 72 -25.02 -24.64 1.63
CA LEU A 72 -24.11 -23.49 1.75
C LEU A 72 -22.64 -23.88 1.74
N GLU A 73 -22.30 -25.06 2.27
CA GLU A 73 -20.93 -25.58 2.24
C GLU A 73 -20.51 -25.96 0.81
N THR A 74 -21.40 -26.53 0.00
CA THR A 74 -21.16 -26.84 -1.42
C THR A 74 -20.80 -25.59 -2.23
N TYR A 75 -21.37 -24.44 -1.88
CA TYR A 75 -21.09 -23.16 -2.53
C TYR A 75 -19.98 -22.34 -1.82
N GLY A 76 -19.25 -22.95 -0.89
CA GLY A 76 -18.12 -22.28 -0.22
C GLY A 76 -18.53 -21.11 0.66
N VAL A 77 -19.77 -21.07 1.13
CA VAL A 77 -20.26 -20.02 2.04
C VAL A 77 -19.88 -20.32 3.48
N VAL A 78 -19.95 -21.58 3.86
CA VAL A 78 -19.62 -22.06 5.22
C VAL A 78 -18.73 -23.31 5.14
N VAL A 79 -18.07 -23.64 6.26
CA VAL A 79 -17.35 -24.88 6.46
C VAL A 79 -17.75 -25.52 7.78
N ARG A 80 -18.03 -26.82 7.78
CA ARG A 80 -18.33 -27.59 8.98
C ARG A 80 -17.06 -28.23 9.52
N ARG A 81 -16.78 -28.02 10.80
CA ARG A 81 -15.68 -28.67 11.51
C ARG A 81 -16.22 -29.68 12.50
N ALA A 82 -15.75 -30.92 12.39
CA ALA A 82 -16.19 -31.99 13.31
C ALA A 82 -16.00 -31.57 14.76
N ASN A 83 -17.02 -31.77 15.59
CA ASN A 83 -17.06 -31.41 17.01
C ASN A 83 -16.83 -29.93 17.34
N SER A 84 -16.70 -29.03 16.35
CA SER A 84 -16.42 -27.61 16.56
C SER A 84 -17.56 -26.69 16.10
N GLY A 85 -18.36 -27.11 15.10
CA GLY A 85 -19.48 -26.34 14.57
C GLY A 85 -19.27 -25.87 13.12
N THR A 86 -20.14 -24.97 12.68
CA THR A 86 -20.13 -24.41 11.31
C THR A 86 -19.58 -22.99 11.36
N TYR A 87 -18.67 -22.66 10.45
CA TYR A 87 -17.97 -21.37 10.38
C TYR A 87 -18.17 -20.71 9.02
N VAL A 88 -18.28 -19.38 9.00
CA VAL A 88 -18.41 -18.60 7.78
C VAL A 88 -17.07 -18.54 7.07
N VAL A 89 -17.01 -18.92 5.81
CA VAL A 89 -15.85 -18.79 4.91
C VAL A 89 -16.16 -17.91 3.70
N TYR A 90 -17.40 -17.46 3.57
CA TYR A 90 -17.79 -16.49 2.57
C TYR A 90 -17.26 -15.12 2.95
N LYS A 91 -16.43 -14.56 2.08
CA LYS A 91 -16.11 -13.14 2.12
C LYS A 91 -17.20 -12.43 1.32
N SER A 92 -18.21 -11.92 2.03
CA SER A 92 -19.13 -10.98 1.39
C SER A 92 -18.28 -9.95 0.65
N PRO A 93 -18.53 -9.66 -0.64
CA PRO A 93 -18.08 -8.39 -1.17
C PRO A 93 -18.59 -7.38 -0.14
N ALA A 94 -17.68 -6.61 0.46
CA ALA A 94 -18.04 -5.66 1.51
C ALA A 94 -19.33 -4.97 1.09
N PRO A 95 -20.33 -4.79 1.99
CA PRO A 95 -21.50 -4.02 1.63
C PRO A 95 -20.94 -2.77 0.99
N GLN A 96 -21.31 -2.51 -0.26
CA GLN A 96 -21.00 -1.23 -0.87
C GLN A 96 -21.73 -0.24 0.04
N SER A 97 -21.00 0.21 1.07
CA SER A 97 -21.34 1.45 1.75
C SER A 97 -21.71 2.40 0.63
N PRO A 98 -22.78 3.20 0.75
CA PRO A 98 -23.06 4.25 -0.22
C PRO A 98 -21.70 4.87 -0.55
N PRO A 99 -21.34 5.04 -1.84
CA PRO A 99 -19.98 5.43 -2.21
C PRO A 99 -19.55 6.48 -1.20
N PRO A 100 -18.45 6.30 -0.47
CA PRO A 100 -18.09 7.21 0.60
C PRO A 100 -18.22 8.59 0.00
N THR A 101 -18.92 9.52 0.67
CA THR A 101 -19.00 10.89 0.22
C THR A 101 -17.57 11.27 -0.10
N PRO A 102 -17.23 11.58 -1.38
CA PRO A 102 -15.86 11.68 -1.79
C PRO A 102 -15.16 12.64 -0.84
N THR A 103 -14.18 12.14 -0.12
CA THR A 103 -13.37 12.96 0.78
C THR A 103 -12.53 13.89 -0.08
N PRO A 104 -12.08 15.05 0.43
CA PRO A 104 -11.17 15.91 -0.31
C PRO A 104 -9.95 15.16 -0.87
N LEU A 105 -9.56 14.03 -0.25
CA LEU A 105 -8.46 13.16 -0.70
C LEU A 105 -8.80 12.35 -1.96
N ASP A 106 -10.08 12.02 -2.18
CA ASP A 106 -10.52 11.28 -3.39
C ASP A 106 -10.46 12.15 -4.65
N TYR A 107 -10.38 13.48 -4.47
CA TYR A 107 -10.16 14.45 -5.56
C TYR A 107 -8.67 14.76 -5.81
N LEU A 108 -7.75 14.23 -4.96
CA LEU A 108 -6.33 14.38 -5.19
C LEU A 108 -5.88 13.44 -6.31
N ASP A 109 -5.80 13.98 -7.51
CA ASP A 109 -5.16 13.29 -8.63
C ASP A 109 -3.64 13.38 -8.49
N ILE A 110 -3.08 12.49 -7.65
CA ILE A 110 -1.63 12.41 -7.41
C ILE A 110 -0.89 12.18 -8.73
N LYS A 111 -1.49 11.44 -9.67
CA LYS A 111 -0.87 11.18 -10.97
C LYS A 111 -0.70 12.48 -11.77
N SER A 112 -1.74 13.30 -11.85
CA SER A 112 -1.67 14.61 -12.52
C SER A 112 -0.63 15.53 -11.84
N ILE A 113 -0.58 15.55 -10.51
CA ILE A 113 0.42 16.31 -9.75
C ILE A 113 1.84 15.86 -10.10
N VAL A 114 2.10 14.54 -10.12
CA VAL A 114 3.40 13.96 -10.45
C VAL A 114 3.82 14.28 -11.89
N GLU A 115 2.87 14.23 -12.85
CA GLU A 115 3.13 14.50 -14.26
C GLU A 115 3.35 16.00 -14.56
N SER A 116 2.77 16.89 -13.76
CA SER A 116 2.81 18.35 -13.98
C SER A 116 3.79 19.10 -13.07
N ALA A 117 4.45 18.43 -12.14
CA ALA A 117 5.36 19.06 -11.19
C ALA A 117 6.49 19.81 -11.89
N SER A 118 6.67 21.10 -11.56
CA SER A 118 7.74 21.93 -12.11
C SER A 118 9.06 21.79 -11.35
N PRO A 119 10.21 22.14 -11.95
CA PRO A 119 11.50 22.20 -11.26
C PRO A 119 11.50 23.08 -10.02
N PHE A 120 10.78 24.20 -10.06
CA PHE A 120 10.67 25.11 -8.94
C PHE A 120 9.91 24.49 -7.75
N GLU A 121 8.74 23.89 -8.01
CA GLU A 121 7.95 23.21 -6.98
C GLU A 121 8.73 22.05 -6.36
N MET A 122 9.41 21.27 -7.19
CA MET A 122 10.25 20.18 -6.73
C MET A 122 11.40 20.68 -5.83
N GLY A 123 12.05 21.78 -6.24
CA GLY A 123 13.12 22.40 -5.48
C GLY A 123 12.66 22.85 -4.10
N VAL A 124 11.47 23.50 -4.01
CA VAL A 124 10.87 23.93 -2.74
C VAL A 124 10.57 22.73 -1.85
N VAL A 125 9.90 21.69 -2.39
CA VAL A 125 9.51 20.51 -1.61
C VAL A 125 10.72 19.76 -1.10
N CYS A 126 11.77 19.54 -1.93
CA CYS A 126 13.00 18.88 -1.50
C CYS A 126 13.71 19.68 -0.40
N SER A 127 13.79 21.01 -0.54
CA SER A 127 14.44 21.87 0.48
C SER A 127 13.72 21.84 1.84
N LEU A 128 12.43 21.56 1.86
CA LEU A 128 11.65 21.44 3.10
C LEU A 128 11.72 20.04 3.70
N LEU A 129 11.64 19.00 2.86
CA LEU A 129 11.50 17.62 3.34
C LEU A 129 12.83 16.91 3.59
N GLU A 130 13.80 17.05 2.69
CA GLU A 130 15.02 16.24 2.73
C GLU A 130 15.92 16.51 3.93
N PRO A 131 16.15 17.77 4.37
CA PRO A 131 16.91 18.04 5.59
C PRO A 131 16.24 17.47 6.83
N GLU A 132 14.90 17.54 6.90
CA GLU A 132 14.15 16.99 8.03
C GLU A 132 14.13 15.45 8.01
N ILE A 133 14.02 14.84 6.84
CA ILE A 133 14.15 13.37 6.66
C ILE A 133 15.52 12.89 7.19
N VAL A 134 16.59 13.59 6.83
CA VAL A 134 17.94 13.23 7.26
C VAL A 134 18.12 13.45 8.76
N ARG A 135 17.58 14.54 9.31
CA ARG A 135 17.56 14.79 10.75
C ARG A 135 16.89 13.67 11.53
N LEU A 136 15.70 13.27 11.08
CA LEU A 136 14.95 12.15 11.68
C LEU A 136 15.65 10.80 11.44
N GLY A 137 16.26 10.62 10.28
CA GLY A 137 17.08 9.44 9.98
C GLY A 137 18.25 9.30 10.95
N ALA A 138 18.99 10.39 11.23
CA ALA A 138 20.08 10.39 12.19
C ALA A 138 19.60 10.02 13.60
N LEU A 139 18.35 10.38 13.98
CA LEU A 139 17.78 10.07 15.28
C LEU A 139 17.24 8.65 15.39
N TYR A 140 16.57 8.15 14.34
CA TYR A 140 15.69 6.97 14.45
C TYR A 140 16.13 5.76 13.64
N MET A 141 17.04 5.88 12.66
CA MET A 141 17.51 4.72 11.90
C MET A 141 18.10 3.67 12.84
N SER A 142 17.63 2.44 12.70
CA SER A 142 18.19 1.30 13.42
C SER A 142 19.54 0.87 12.82
N VAL A 143 20.29 0.04 13.55
CA VAL A 143 21.53 -0.58 13.01
C VAL A 143 21.23 -1.38 11.74
N ARG A 144 20.06 -2.00 11.65
CA ARG A 144 19.63 -2.71 10.45
C ARG A 144 19.44 -1.76 9.28
N ASP A 145 18.78 -0.62 9.49
CA ASP A 145 18.56 0.39 8.44
C ASP A 145 19.89 0.93 7.92
N LEU A 146 20.83 1.23 8.81
CA LEU A 146 22.18 1.68 8.45
C LEU A 146 22.95 0.61 7.65
N ASN A 147 22.83 -0.67 8.02
CA ASN A 147 23.46 -1.76 7.27
C ASN A 147 22.85 -1.94 5.87
N GLU A 148 21.53 -1.74 5.72
CA GLU A 148 20.87 -1.76 4.42
C GLU A 148 21.27 -0.55 3.57
N LEU A 149 21.38 0.64 4.19
CA LEU A 149 21.85 1.86 3.52
C LEU A 149 23.31 1.74 3.06
N ARG A 150 24.17 1.14 3.89
CA ARG A 150 25.58 0.87 3.54
C ARG A 150 25.72 0.00 2.28
N LYS A 151 24.90 -1.04 2.13
CA LYS A 151 24.92 -1.88 0.93
C LYS A 151 24.60 -1.09 -0.35
N ILE A 152 23.63 -0.18 -0.27
CA ILE A 152 23.30 0.69 -1.40
C ILE A 152 24.50 1.61 -1.71
N LEU A 153 25.18 2.11 -0.68
CA LEU A 153 26.35 2.97 -0.84
C LEU A 153 27.53 2.21 -1.48
N GLU A 154 27.79 0.97 -1.04
CA GLU A 154 28.81 0.09 -1.63
C GLU A 154 28.55 -0.13 -3.13
N ASP A 155 27.29 -0.31 -3.54
CA ASP A 155 26.93 -0.41 -4.96
C ASP A 155 27.19 0.91 -5.71
N ILE A 156 26.89 2.07 -5.09
CA ILE A 156 27.17 3.40 -5.65
C ILE A 156 28.67 3.61 -5.84
N GLU A 157 29.49 3.16 -4.92
CA GLU A 157 30.96 3.31 -4.97
C GLU A 157 31.58 2.60 -6.18
N THR A 158 30.95 1.55 -6.68
CA THR A 158 31.42 0.82 -7.87
C THR A 158 31.20 1.58 -9.18
N ILE A 159 30.38 2.65 -9.19
CA ILE A 159 29.97 3.34 -10.43
C ILE A 159 30.97 4.44 -10.76
N VAL A 160 31.52 4.37 -11.96
CA VAL A 160 32.47 5.37 -12.49
C VAL A 160 31.81 6.33 -13.48
N ALA A 161 31.00 5.82 -14.42
CA ALA A 161 30.44 6.61 -15.52
C ALA A 161 29.01 6.23 -15.92
N ASP A 162 28.39 5.24 -15.29
CA ASP A 162 27.01 4.83 -15.57
C ASP A 162 26.03 5.77 -14.88
N ALA A 163 25.66 6.84 -15.58
CA ALA A 163 24.76 7.88 -15.07
C ALA A 163 23.36 7.34 -14.72
N ALA A 164 22.83 6.41 -15.52
CA ALA A 164 21.50 5.85 -15.29
C ALA A 164 21.49 4.98 -14.02
N LYS A 165 22.48 4.11 -13.86
CA LYS A 165 22.64 3.28 -12.67
C LYS A 165 22.89 4.14 -11.43
N PHE A 166 23.70 5.19 -11.55
CA PHE A 166 23.96 6.11 -10.45
C PHE A 166 22.67 6.81 -9.99
N ALA A 167 21.91 7.42 -10.91
CA ALA A 167 20.65 8.10 -10.59
C ALA A 167 19.63 7.17 -9.90
N HIS A 168 19.57 5.90 -10.34
CA HIS A 168 18.71 4.90 -9.74
C HIS A 168 19.10 4.57 -8.29
N LEU A 169 20.39 4.32 -8.03
CA LEU A 169 20.88 4.00 -6.70
C LEU A 169 20.85 5.21 -5.75
N GLU A 170 21.16 6.41 -6.25
CA GLU A 170 21.00 7.66 -5.49
C GLU A 170 19.56 7.82 -4.97
N LYS A 171 18.56 7.59 -5.83
CA LYS A 171 17.15 7.60 -5.43
C LYS A 171 16.86 6.55 -4.37
N GLN A 172 17.37 5.33 -4.52
CA GLN A 172 17.19 4.26 -3.52
C GLN A 172 17.81 4.64 -2.18
N PHE A 173 19.01 5.24 -2.20
CA PHE A 173 19.73 5.69 -1.01
C PHE A 173 18.89 6.71 -0.23
N LEU A 174 18.40 7.75 -0.90
CA LEU A 174 17.58 8.79 -0.28
C LEU A 174 16.24 8.23 0.23
N MET A 175 15.60 7.33 -0.53
CA MET A 175 14.37 6.68 -0.09
C MET A 175 14.59 5.82 1.14
N LYS A 176 15.73 5.12 1.23
CA LYS A 176 16.08 4.31 2.40
C LYS A 176 16.25 5.15 3.67
N ILE A 177 16.81 6.36 3.56
CA ILE A 177 16.88 7.30 4.70
C ILE A 177 15.46 7.70 5.12
N ALA A 178 14.56 8.00 4.17
CA ALA A 178 13.19 8.34 4.49
C ALA A 178 12.45 7.19 5.20
N GLU A 179 12.65 5.95 4.77
CA GLU A 179 12.12 4.76 5.44
C GLU A 179 12.64 4.61 6.87
N GLY A 180 13.93 4.91 7.09
CA GLY A 180 14.58 4.90 8.40
C GLY A 180 14.06 5.95 9.38
N THR A 181 13.25 6.92 8.95
CA THR A 181 12.54 7.83 9.86
C THR A 181 11.43 7.13 10.64
N HIS A 182 10.95 5.98 10.18
CA HIS A 182 9.81 5.23 10.69
C HIS A 182 8.49 6.05 10.76
N ASN A 183 8.44 7.21 10.11
CA ASN A 183 7.26 8.06 9.99
C ASN A 183 6.51 7.76 8.69
N ARG A 184 5.43 6.96 8.80
CA ARG A 184 4.66 6.48 7.63
C ARG A 184 4.12 7.61 6.75
N LEU A 185 3.71 8.74 7.36
CA LEU A 185 3.20 9.88 6.59
C LEU A 185 4.33 10.55 5.78
N LEU A 186 5.47 10.80 6.43
CA LEU A 186 6.64 11.39 5.77
C LEU A 186 7.18 10.48 4.66
N ILE A 187 7.23 9.18 4.89
CA ILE A 187 7.61 8.18 3.87
C ILE A 187 6.67 8.26 2.66
N THR A 188 5.35 8.38 2.90
CA THR A 188 4.36 8.48 1.81
C THR A 188 4.54 9.77 1.02
N MET A 189 4.74 10.91 1.69
CA MET A 189 5.02 12.19 1.03
C MET A 189 6.31 12.10 0.19
N TYR A 190 7.37 11.50 0.72
CA TYR A 190 8.63 11.38 0.01
C TYR A 190 8.57 10.39 -1.17
N ARG A 191 7.69 9.38 -1.12
CA ARG A 191 7.41 8.53 -2.28
C ARG A 191 6.85 9.32 -3.46
N ILE A 192 5.98 10.30 -3.22
CA ILE A 192 5.47 11.17 -4.29
C ILE A 192 6.63 11.94 -4.94
N VAL A 193 7.56 12.47 -4.14
CA VAL A 193 8.80 13.09 -4.66
C VAL A 193 9.59 12.10 -5.52
N GLY A 194 9.71 10.85 -5.07
CA GLY A 194 10.35 9.77 -5.80
C GLY A 194 9.67 9.46 -7.14
N GLU A 195 8.34 9.50 -7.21
CA GLU A 195 7.58 9.30 -8.46
C GLU A 195 7.79 10.45 -9.45
N VAL A 196 7.85 11.71 -8.99
CA VAL A 196 8.19 12.86 -9.84
C VAL A 196 9.59 12.68 -10.44
N ARG A 197 10.58 12.27 -9.64
CA ARG A 197 11.95 12.01 -10.13
C ARG A 197 12.03 10.87 -11.16
N CYS A 198 11.04 9.97 -11.18
CA CYS A 198 10.93 8.89 -12.16
C CYS A 198 10.30 9.31 -13.49
N GLN A 199 9.70 10.49 -13.58
CA GLN A 199 9.13 10.94 -14.84
C GLN A 199 10.22 11.04 -15.92
N PRO A 200 9.94 10.66 -17.18
CA PRO A 200 10.96 10.54 -18.24
C PRO A 200 11.80 11.81 -18.44
N HIS A 201 11.18 12.98 -18.36
CA HIS A 201 11.88 14.25 -18.52
C HIS A 201 12.80 14.57 -17.34
N TRP A 202 12.39 14.27 -16.09
CA TRP A 202 13.21 14.45 -14.89
C TRP A 202 14.41 13.52 -14.90
N LEU A 203 14.16 12.23 -15.21
CA LEU A 203 15.21 11.23 -15.27
C LEU A 203 16.21 11.53 -16.39
N ALA A 204 15.72 11.94 -17.56
CA ALA A 204 16.59 12.34 -18.68
C ALA A 204 17.49 13.53 -18.30
N THR A 205 16.92 14.56 -17.68
CA THR A 205 17.68 15.73 -17.19
C THR A 205 18.75 15.31 -16.18
N ARG A 206 18.41 14.46 -15.22
CA ARG A 206 19.37 13.97 -14.23
C ARG A 206 20.50 13.18 -14.88
N ILE A 207 20.19 12.25 -15.78
CA ILE A 207 21.20 11.44 -16.49
C ILE A 207 22.12 12.34 -17.32
N GLN A 208 21.60 13.35 -18.02
CA GLN A 208 22.39 14.27 -18.81
C GLN A 208 23.35 15.13 -17.96
N SER A 209 22.94 15.50 -16.74
CA SER A 209 23.79 16.28 -15.84
C SER A 209 24.94 15.48 -15.23
N LEU A 210 24.87 14.16 -15.22
CA LEU A 210 25.82 13.27 -14.54
C LEU A 210 27.04 12.92 -15.42
N SER A 211 27.99 13.84 -15.54
CA SER A 211 29.34 13.51 -16.06
C SER A 211 30.09 12.61 -15.04
N PRO A 212 31.15 11.90 -15.45
CA PRO A 212 31.98 11.10 -14.53
C PRO A 212 32.51 11.89 -13.34
N GLN A 213 32.89 13.16 -13.55
CA GLN A 213 33.29 14.03 -12.43
C GLN A 213 32.16 14.33 -11.49
N ARG A 214 30.96 14.64 -11.98
CA ARG A 214 29.77 14.88 -11.17
C ARG A 214 29.30 13.64 -10.41
N ILE A 215 29.41 12.45 -11.00
CA ILE A 215 29.19 11.18 -10.32
C ILE A 215 30.15 11.05 -9.13
N SER A 216 31.44 11.35 -9.34
CA SER A 216 32.45 11.30 -8.28
C SER A 216 32.13 12.28 -7.14
N ASP A 217 31.79 13.53 -7.48
CA ASP A 217 31.46 14.56 -6.49
C ASP A 217 30.17 14.23 -5.71
N SER A 218 29.13 13.75 -6.40
CA SER A 218 27.87 13.34 -5.79
C SER A 218 28.07 12.12 -4.88
N ARG A 219 28.84 11.12 -5.33
CA ARG A 219 29.21 9.96 -4.52
C ARG A 219 29.91 10.37 -3.23
N GLN A 220 30.88 11.30 -3.31
CA GLN A 220 31.58 11.77 -2.10
C GLN A 220 30.62 12.41 -1.10
N ARG A 221 29.63 13.20 -1.56
CA ARG A 221 28.61 13.77 -0.68
C ARG A 221 27.72 12.72 -0.04
N LEU A 222 27.34 11.66 -0.78
CA LEU A 222 26.57 10.55 -0.23
C LEU A 222 27.35 9.76 0.82
N ILE A 223 28.66 9.57 0.64
CA ILE A 223 29.57 8.96 1.63
C ILE A 223 29.57 9.81 2.90
N SER A 224 29.83 11.11 2.78
CA SER A 224 29.86 12.00 3.94
C SER A 224 28.50 12.08 4.66
N LEU A 225 27.39 12.07 3.91
CA LEU A 225 26.06 11.99 4.49
C LEU A 225 25.86 10.68 5.27
N PHE A 226 26.29 9.55 4.72
CA PHE A 226 26.19 8.26 5.39
C PHE A 226 27.03 8.22 6.68
N GLU A 227 28.27 8.72 6.65
CA GLU A 227 29.15 8.80 7.82
C GLU A 227 28.53 9.65 8.93
N ALA A 228 27.90 10.79 8.58
CA ALA A 228 27.19 11.63 9.53
C ALA A 228 25.98 10.89 10.16
N LEU A 229 25.20 10.18 9.35
CA LEU A 229 24.07 9.36 9.84
C LEU A 229 24.54 8.24 10.77
N GLU A 230 25.62 7.55 10.42
CA GLU A 230 26.20 6.47 11.22
C GLU A 230 26.70 6.97 12.58
N ASN A 231 27.35 8.13 12.58
CA ASN A 231 27.86 8.78 13.78
C ASN A 231 26.79 9.55 14.57
N ARG A 232 25.53 9.56 14.11
CA ARG A 232 24.45 10.34 14.72
C ARG A 232 24.73 11.85 14.75
N ASP A 233 25.55 12.33 13.83
CA ASP A 233 25.84 13.75 13.65
C ASP A 233 24.71 14.40 12.85
N ILE A 234 23.75 14.98 13.59
CA ILE A 234 22.54 15.57 13.01
C ILE A 234 22.89 16.81 12.18
N GLU A 235 23.77 17.67 12.70
CA GLU A 235 24.12 18.93 12.04
C GLU A 235 24.90 18.66 10.75
N GLY A 236 25.91 17.78 10.80
CA GLY A 236 26.67 17.37 9.62
C GLY A 236 25.79 16.69 8.57
N ALA A 237 24.88 15.79 8.98
CA ALA A 237 23.96 15.13 8.07
C ALA A 237 23.05 16.13 7.34
N MET A 238 22.50 17.12 8.03
CA MET A 238 21.68 18.19 7.44
C MET A 238 22.51 19.08 6.49
N GLU A 239 23.75 19.41 6.85
CA GLU A 239 24.65 20.19 6.00
C GLU A 239 24.95 19.47 4.69
N PHE A 240 25.36 18.19 4.75
CA PHE A 240 25.60 17.40 3.54
C PHE A 240 24.34 17.25 2.68
N MET A 241 23.18 17.10 3.28
CA MET A 241 21.92 17.05 2.52
C MET A 241 21.64 18.37 1.81
N ASN A 242 21.86 19.51 2.45
CA ASN A 242 21.71 20.82 1.82
C ASN A 242 22.68 21.01 0.63
N LEU A 243 23.91 20.51 0.73
CA LEU A 243 24.87 20.52 -0.39
C LEU A 243 24.40 19.64 -1.56
N ILE A 244 23.79 18.48 -1.27
CA ILE A 244 23.21 17.62 -2.31
C ILE A 244 22.04 18.33 -3.00
N ILE A 245 21.12 18.94 -2.24
CA ILE A 245 19.98 19.68 -2.79
C ILE A 245 20.46 20.83 -3.68
N ALA A 246 21.39 21.64 -3.18
CA ALA A 246 21.93 22.78 -3.94
C ALA A 246 22.57 22.33 -5.28
N SER A 247 23.34 21.23 -5.26
CA SER A 247 23.93 20.66 -6.46
C SER A 247 22.86 20.18 -7.46
N ASN A 248 21.82 19.49 -6.98
CA ASN A 248 20.75 19.01 -7.81
C ASN A 248 19.89 20.15 -8.40
N GLN A 249 19.68 21.23 -7.66
CA GLN A 249 18.95 22.41 -8.15
C GLN A 249 19.74 23.14 -9.24
N GLN A 250 21.07 23.26 -9.11
CA GLN A 250 21.91 23.81 -10.18
C GLN A 250 21.79 23.04 -11.48
N ASP A 251 21.70 21.71 -11.42
CA ASP A 251 21.52 20.85 -12.57
C ASP A 251 20.22 21.12 -13.33
N LEU A 252 19.16 21.56 -12.63
CA LEU A 252 17.86 21.87 -13.21
C LEU A 252 17.78 23.27 -13.82
N LEU A 253 18.58 24.22 -13.31
CA LEU A 253 18.56 25.64 -13.74
C LEU A 253 19.50 25.91 -14.93
N TYR A 254 20.54 25.12 -15.12
CA TYR A 254 21.54 25.29 -16.17
C TYR A 254 21.36 24.27 -17.32
N GLN A 255 20.12 24.13 -17.82
CA GLN A 255 19.94 23.50 -19.14
C GLN A 255 20.27 24.53 -20.23
N PRO A 256 21.18 24.19 -21.19
CA PRO A 256 21.46 25.02 -22.35
C PRO A 256 20.26 25.08 -23.32
#